data_1272f17a49c5e340a143b623adb5fcf3
#
_entry.id   1272f17a49c5e340a143b623adb5fcf3
#
_cell.length_a   1.000
_cell.length_b   1.000
_cell.length_c   1.000
_cell.angle_alpha   90.00
_cell.angle_beta   90.00
_cell.angle_gamma   90.00
#
_symmetry.space_group_name_H-M   'P 1'
#
loop_
_entity.id
_entity.type
_entity.pdbx_description
1 polymer ?
#
loop_
_entity_poly.entity_id
_entity_poly.type
_entity_poly.pdbx_seq_one_letter_code
_entity_poly.pdbx_strand_id
1 'polypeptide(L)'
;MLRTKDIMSCLPLLACILGKQYNITVEIGGTTAYTNGKTIHIPSLKIDTDEMYINMTRGYVDHEAAHIRYTDFQLLQKANLTRLQFHLFNIIEDWRVETLLGKHFPGCRKNFDFIIVYLFGKERQKAGSNAPAFFVLEYILLTIRSWNSSEVEKNRTLSRKEMVTACLGIEKELDACLKKIHANTRTTQDAIAHALLLESIIKKWIPEQPQGSTSQMEKRNDHLDGEQSVISEEKEGAQDAYEDSFPKTMGAVLREKLSAQAEGMDSEH
;
A
#
# COMPACT_ATOMS: atom_id res chain seq x y z
N MET A 1 30.53 10.06 7.34
CA MET A 1 29.46 9.32 6.67
C MET A 1 28.97 8.24 7.65
N LEU A 2 27.69 8.20 8.01
CA LEU A 2 27.15 7.15 8.90
C LEU A 2 27.18 5.82 8.15
N ARG A 3 27.73 4.77 8.77
CA ARG A 3 27.76 3.43 8.18
C ARG A 3 26.37 2.82 8.25
N THR A 4 26.02 1.96 7.30
CA THR A 4 24.74 1.22 7.27
C THR A 4 24.44 0.55 8.61
N LYS A 5 25.44 -0.05 9.25
CA LYS A 5 25.32 -0.67 10.59
C LYS A 5 24.88 0.32 11.67
N ASP A 6 25.37 1.55 11.65
CA ASP A 6 25.03 2.57 12.66
C ASP A 6 23.56 3.01 12.47
N ILE A 7 23.09 3.12 11.23
CA ILE A 7 21.70 3.43 10.89
C ILE A 7 20.79 2.30 11.38
N MET A 8 21.10 1.06 11.04
CA MET A 8 20.29 -0.11 11.43
C MET A 8 20.16 -0.25 12.94
N SER A 9 21.23 0.05 13.70
CA SER A 9 21.18 -0.01 15.17
C SER A 9 20.29 1.06 15.81
N CYS A 10 20.02 2.16 15.12
CA CYS A 10 19.16 3.25 15.61
C CYS A 10 17.68 3.07 15.25
N LEU A 11 17.34 2.20 14.28
CA LEU A 11 15.98 2.04 13.80
C LEU A 11 14.97 1.65 14.88
N PRO A 12 15.26 0.73 15.81
CA PRO A 12 14.33 0.40 16.90
C PRO A 12 13.98 1.60 17.78
N LEU A 13 14.98 2.40 18.14
CA LEU A 13 14.76 3.60 18.93
C LEU A 13 13.93 4.64 18.16
N LEU A 14 14.24 4.84 16.89
CA LEU A 14 13.49 5.72 16.00
C LEU A 14 12.03 5.30 15.89
N ALA A 15 11.77 4.02 15.66
CA ALA A 15 10.42 3.46 15.60
C ALA A 15 9.62 3.71 16.89
N CYS A 16 10.23 3.53 18.06
CA CYS A 16 9.58 3.80 19.34
C CYS A 16 9.24 5.28 19.52
N ILE A 17 10.15 6.19 19.13
CA ILE A 17 9.93 7.65 19.23
C ILE A 17 8.82 8.09 18.27
N LEU A 18 8.89 7.68 17.02
CA LEU A 18 7.92 8.04 15.99
C LEU A 18 6.55 7.44 16.25
N GLY A 19 6.49 6.16 16.63
CA GLY A 19 5.26 5.46 16.98
C GLY A 19 4.62 5.95 18.28
N LYS A 20 5.34 6.73 19.10
CA LYS A 20 4.91 7.20 20.43
C LYS A 20 4.45 6.03 21.34
N GLN A 21 5.05 4.90 21.18
CA GLN A 21 4.71 3.68 21.91
C GLN A 21 6.00 3.05 22.46
N TYR A 22 5.99 2.71 23.76
CA TYR A 22 7.06 1.94 24.39
C TYR A 22 6.91 0.46 24.03
N ASN A 23 8.01 -0.26 24.07
CA ASN A 23 8.05 -1.71 23.78
C ASN A 23 7.64 -2.08 22.35
N ILE A 24 7.88 -1.20 21.38
CA ILE A 24 7.83 -1.60 19.97
C ILE A 24 9.04 -2.49 19.71
N THR A 25 8.79 -3.69 19.24
CA THR A 25 9.84 -4.60 18.75
C THR A 25 10.11 -4.29 17.29
N VAL A 26 11.37 -4.17 16.89
CA VAL A 26 11.76 -4.08 15.48
C VAL A 26 12.52 -5.33 15.13
N GLU A 27 11.96 -6.11 14.24
CA GLU A 27 12.56 -7.34 13.71
C GLU A 27 13.09 -7.06 12.32
N ILE A 28 14.37 -7.37 12.12
CA ILE A 28 15.05 -7.20 10.83
C ILE A 28 15.25 -8.57 10.24
N GLY A 29 14.55 -8.85 9.15
CA GLY A 29 14.58 -10.15 8.51
C GLY A 29 13.56 -10.25 7.37
N GLY A 30 13.71 -11.28 6.53
CA GLY A 30 12.78 -11.49 5.42
C GLY A 30 12.87 -10.43 4.33
N THR A 31 11.82 -10.33 3.54
CA THR A 31 11.76 -9.49 2.32
C THR A 31 10.71 -8.38 2.37
N THR A 32 9.95 -8.26 3.47
CA THR A 32 8.79 -7.36 3.56
C THR A 32 8.84 -6.45 4.77
N ALA A 33 8.28 -5.23 4.64
CA ALA A 33 8.00 -4.36 5.76
C ALA A 33 6.51 -4.44 6.09
N TYR A 34 6.18 -4.57 7.37
CA TYR A 34 4.80 -4.52 7.87
C TYR A 34 4.78 -4.34 9.39
N THR A 35 3.64 -3.92 9.93
CA THR A 35 3.43 -3.87 11.37
C THR A 35 2.09 -4.47 11.78
N ASN A 36 2.07 -5.04 13.00
CA ASN A 36 0.84 -5.48 13.67
C ASN A 36 0.42 -4.53 14.82
N GLY A 37 1.01 -3.34 14.88
CA GLY A 37 0.78 -2.36 15.95
C GLY A 37 1.71 -2.50 17.15
N LYS A 38 2.50 -3.59 17.27
CA LYS A 38 3.46 -3.84 18.36
C LYS A 38 4.85 -4.18 17.84
N THR A 39 4.93 -4.86 16.71
CA THR A 39 6.18 -5.25 16.06
C THR A 39 6.23 -4.63 14.67
N ILE A 40 7.36 -4.04 14.35
CA ILE A 40 7.71 -3.60 12.99
C ILE A 40 8.66 -4.61 12.40
N HIS A 41 8.28 -5.21 11.30
CA HIS A 41 9.15 -6.06 10.50
C HIS A 41 9.79 -5.23 9.40
N ILE A 42 11.11 -5.29 9.28
CA ILE A 42 11.89 -4.57 8.26
C ILE A 42 12.70 -5.60 7.49
N PRO A 43 12.74 -5.51 6.14
CA PRO A 43 13.51 -6.43 5.34
C PRO A 43 15.00 -6.36 5.68
N SER A 44 15.68 -7.51 5.57
CA SER A 44 17.13 -7.59 5.73
C SER A 44 17.84 -6.73 4.68
N LEU A 45 18.71 -5.83 5.13
CA LEU A 45 19.61 -5.08 4.25
C LEU A 45 20.99 -5.72 4.26
N LYS A 46 21.58 -5.92 3.10
CA LYS A 46 22.99 -6.35 3.00
C LYS A 46 23.91 -5.22 3.48
N ILE A 47 25.06 -5.58 4.08
CA ILE A 47 26.00 -4.63 4.76
C ILE A 47 26.57 -3.57 3.82
N ASP A 48 26.68 -3.86 2.53
CA ASP A 48 27.18 -2.95 1.48
C ASP A 48 26.07 -2.35 0.63
N THR A 49 24.97 -1.99 1.27
CA THR A 49 23.75 -1.55 0.59
C THR A 49 23.88 -0.14 0.06
N ASP A 50 23.42 0.08 -1.17
CA ASP A 50 23.32 1.35 -1.85
C ASP A 50 22.52 2.39 -1.03
N GLU A 51 22.86 3.68 -1.17
CA GLU A 51 22.16 4.79 -0.50
C GLU A 51 20.67 4.78 -0.74
N MET A 52 20.23 4.30 -1.90
CA MET A 52 18.83 4.11 -2.22
C MET A 52 18.12 3.18 -1.24
N TYR A 53 18.73 2.04 -0.88
CA TYR A 53 18.18 1.11 0.09
C TYR A 53 18.05 1.69 1.48
N ILE A 54 19.05 2.48 1.90
CA ILE A 54 19.02 3.18 3.18
C ILE A 54 17.83 4.13 3.23
N ASN A 55 17.60 4.90 2.16
CA ASN A 55 16.50 5.84 2.07
C ASN A 55 15.14 5.12 2.02
N MET A 56 15.06 4.01 1.30
CA MET A 56 13.86 3.15 1.31
C MET A 56 13.55 2.62 2.71
N THR A 57 14.56 2.06 3.40
CA THR A 57 14.37 1.52 4.75
C THR A 57 13.92 2.59 5.74
N ARG A 58 14.51 3.78 5.71
CA ARG A 58 14.06 4.91 6.54
C ARG A 58 12.61 5.24 6.30
N GLY A 59 12.21 5.35 5.04
CA GLY A 59 10.84 5.64 4.68
C GLY A 59 9.86 4.57 5.16
N TYR A 60 10.26 3.28 5.16
CA TYR A 60 9.43 2.20 5.71
C TYR A 60 9.27 2.26 7.21
N VAL A 61 10.38 2.44 7.93
CA VAL A 61 10.30 2.59 9.38
C VAL A 61 9.38 3.73 9.75
N ASP A 62 9.49 4.85 9.05
CA ASP A 62 8.64 6.01 9.26
C ASP A 62 7.17 5.70 8.93
N HIS A 63 6.92 4.95 7.85
CA HIS A 63 5.59 4.54 7.43
C HIS A 63 4.92 3.60 8.45
N GLU A 64 5.60 2.53 8.84
CA GLU A 64 5.08 1.59 9.84
C GLU A 64 4.89 2.26 11.21
N ALA A 65 5.81 3.14 11.59
CA ALA A 65 5.67 3.93 12.82
C ALA A 65 4.47 4.90 12.75
N ALA A 66 4.14 5.44 11.56
CA ALA A 66 2.96 6.26 11.37
C ALA A 66 1.67 5.45 11.59
N HIS A 67 1.60 4.21 11.12
CA HIS A 67 0.48 3.31 11.41
C HIS A 67 0.37 3.00 12.90
N ILE A 68 1.48 2.63 13.57
CA ILE A 68 1.46 2.38 15.01
C ILE A 68 0.93 3.59 15.78
N ARG A 69 1.27 4.80 15.35
CA ARG A 69 0.89 6.02 16.05
C ARG A 69 -0.54 6.47 15.82
N TYR A 70 -1.08 6.25 14.62
CA TYR A 70 -2.31 6.89 14.18
C TYR A 70 -3.42 5.95 13.71
N THR A 71 -3.13 4.67 13.43
CA THR A 71 -4.17 3.71 13.03
C THR A 71 -4.80 3.07 14.27
N ASP A 72 -6.13 3.06 14.30
CA ASP A 72 -6.89 2.29 15.27
C ASP A 72 -7.07 0.85 14.78
N PHE A 73 -6.11 -0.02 15.15
CA PHE A 73 -6.12 -1.43 14.76
C PHE A 73 -7.31 -2.20 15.34
N GLN A 74 -7.85 -1.80 16.51
CA GLN A 74 -9.01 -2.46 17.09
C GLN A 74 -10.27 -2.15 16.28
N LEU A 75 -10.41 -0.91 15.85
CA LEU A 75 -11.51 -0.49 14.98
C LEU A 75 -11.42 -1.19 13.62
N LEU A 76 -10.22 -1.25 13.04
CA LEU A 76 -9.98 -1.93 11.77
C LEU A 76 -10.36 -3.41 11.83
N GLN A 77 -9.93 -4.12 12.88
CA GLN A 77 -10.28 -5.52 13.10
C GLN A 77 -11.80 -5.74 13.20
N LYS A 78 -12.50 -4.85 13.92
CA LYS A 78 -13.97 -4.92 14.08
C LYS A 78 -14.72 -4.61 12.79
N ALA A 79 -14.14 -3.85 11.88
CA ALA A 79 -14.78 -3.45 10.63
C ALA A 79 -14.98 -4.60 9.66
N ASN A 80 -14.24 -5.71 9.81
CA ASN A 80 -14.35 -6.93 8.99
C ASN A 80 -14.48 -6.63 7.49
N LEU A 81 -13.51 -5.86 6.96
CA LEU A 81 -13.53 -5.37 5.59
C LEU A 81 -13.31 -6.51 4.60
N THR A 82 -14.02 -6.48 3.47
CA THR A 82 -13.71 -7.32 2.31
C THR A 82 -12.32 -6.96 1.77
N ARG A 83 -11.75 -7.81 0.91
CA ARG A 83 -10.46 -7.57 0.30
C ARG A 83 -10.39 -6.23 -0.47
N LEU A 84 -11.41 -5.93 -1.26
CA LEU A 84 -11.50 -4.65 -1.98
C LEU A 84 -11.62 -3.46 -1.02
N GLN A 85 -12.46 -3.58 0.00
CA GLN A 85 -12.62 -2.54 1.03
C GLN A 85 -11.30 -2.29 1.77
N PHE A 86 -10.60 -3.37 2.15
CA PHE A 86 -9.32 -3.27 2.82
C PHE A 86 -8.25 -2.63 1.92
N HIS A 87 -8.21 -2.97 0.63
CA HIS A 87 -7.30 -2.34 -0.33
C HIS A 87 -7.55 -0.83 -0.46
N LEU A 88 -8.81 -0.42 -0.61
CA LEU A 88 -9.21 0.99 -0.67
C LEU A 88 -8.93 1.72 0.65
N PHE A 89 -9.22 1.08 1.78
CA PHE A 89 -8.87 1.58 3.11
C PHE A 89 -7.37 1.83 3.23
N ASN A 90 -6.55 0.87 2.85
CA ASN A 90 -5.09 0.97 2.95
C ASN A 90 -4.54 2.17 2.16
N ILE A 91 -5.02 2.37 0.93
CA ILE A 91 -4.63 3.53 0.11
C ILE A 91 -4.95 4.87 0.82
N ILE A 92 -6.12 4.96 1.45
CA ILE A 92 -6.56 6.18 2.15
C ILE A 92 -5.81 6.35 3.47
N GLU A 93 -5.68 5.28 4.25
CA GLU A 93 -5.05 5.30 5.58
C GLU A 93 -3.56 5.62 5.48
N ASP A 94 -2.84 5.04 4.52
CA ASP A 94 -1.44 5.33 4.22
C ASP A 94 -1.23 6.85 4.03
N TRP A 95 -2.00 7.46 3.15
CA TRP A 95 -1.93 8.91 2.94
C TRP A 95 -2.22 9.70 4.22
N ARG A 96 -3.22 9.29 4.99
CA ARG A 96 -3.63 9.97 6.22
C ARG A 96 -2.54 9.92 7.27
N VAL A 97 -2.00 8.74 7.58
CA VAL A 97 -0.99 8.57 8.63
C VAL A 97 0.33 9.22 8.25
N GLU A 98 0.77 9.10 6.99
CA GLU A 98 1.96 9.77 6.47
C GLU A 98 1.82 11.30 6.53
N THR A 99 0.64 11.83 6.17
CA THR A 99 0.35 13.27 6.27
C THR A 99 0.42 13.76 7.71
N LEU A 100 -0.13 12.99 8.67
CA LEU A 100 -0.09 13.33 10.09
C LEU A 100 1.34 13.25 10.64
N LEU A 101 2.08 12.19 10.35
CA LEU A 101 3.45 12.05 10.83
C LEU A 101 4.37 13.11 10.23
N GLY A 102 4.25 13.37 8.93
CA GLY A 102 5.05 14.37 8.23
C GLY A 102 4.81 15.81 8.71
N LYS A 103 3.63 16.12 9.27
CA LYS A 103 3.36 17.40 9.93
C LYS A 103 4.12 17.55 11.24
N HIS A 104 4.27 16.47 12.01
CA HIS A 104 4.99 16.48 13.28
C HIS A 104 6.49 16.34 13.10
N PHE A 105 6.93 15.60 12.09
CA PHE A 105 8.33 15.29 11.83
C PHE A 105 8.69 15.58 10.37
N PRO A 106 9.19 16.79 10.05
CA PRO A 106 9.51 17.16 8.67
C PRO A 106 10.55 16.25 7.99
N GLY A 107 11.38 15.55 8.75
CA GLY A 107 12.30 14.53 8.24
C GLY A 107 11.56 13.33 7.64
N CYS A 108 10.51 12.84 8.30
CA CYS A 108 9.67 11.76 7.80
C CYS A 108 8.97 12.16 6.49
N ARG A 109 8.54 13.42 6.36
CA ARG A 109 7.96 13.92 5.12
C ARG A 109 8.88 13.72 3.92
N LYS A 110 10.18 14.02 4.07
CA LYS A 110 11.18 13.81 3.00
C LYS A 110 11.35 12.34 2.66
N ASN A 111 11.31 11.47 3.67
CA ASN A 111 11.41 10.03 3.47
C ASN A 111 10.18 9.48 2.75
N PHE A 112 8.97 9.96 3.08
CA PHE A 112 7.74 9.61 2.36
C PHE A 112 7.76 10.10 0.91
N ASP A 113 8.15 11.36 0.67
CA ASP A 113 8.29 11.89 -0.68
C ASP A 113 9.25 11.05 -1.52
N PHE A 114 10.39 10.61 -0.95
CA PHE A 114 11.33 9.74 -1.63
C PHE A 114 10.69 8.41 -2.07
N ILE A 115 9.95 7.74 -1.16
CA ILE A 115 9.29 6.46 -1.48
C ILE A 115 8.19 6.67 -2.52
N ILE A 116 7.35 7.69 -2.36
CA ILE A 116 6.25 7.98 -3.28
C ILE A 116 6.79 8.23 -4.69
N VAL A 117 7.84 9.04 -4.82
CA VAL A 117 8.47 9.30 -6.12
C VAL A 117 9.11 8.04 -6.69
N TYR A 118 9.78 7.25 -5.86
CA TYR A 118 10.42 6.02 -6.30
C TYR A 118 9.40 4.99 -6.83
N LEU A 119 8.26 4.84 -6.15
CA LEU A 119 7.25 3.84 -6.49
C LEU A 119 6.28 4.31 -7.58
N PHE A 120 5.90 5.56 -7.56
CA PHE A 120 4.78 6.10 -8.36
C PHE A 120 5.15 7.25 -9.30
N GLY A 121 6.33 7.87 -9.12
CA GLY A 121 6.79 9.00 -9.95
C GLY A 121 7.55 8.59 -11.22
N LYS A 122 8.10 7.36 -11.26
CA LYS A 122 8.84 6.85 -12.44
C LYS A 122 7.88 6.52 -13.58
N GLU A 123 8.45 6.29 -14.79
CA GLU A 123 7.66 5.86 -15.93
C GLU A 123 6.84 4.61 -15.60
N ARG A 124 5.54 4.69 -15.90
CA ARG A 124 4.63 3.57 -15.71
C ARG A 124 5.00 2.43 -16.65
N GLN A 125 5.14 1.25 -16.10
CA GLN A 125 5.09 0.03 -16.91
C GLN A 125 3.68 -0.12 -17.46
N LYS A 126 3.53 -0.72 -18.65
CA LYS A 126 2.20 -1.02 -19.21
C LYS A 126 1.38 -1.79 -18.18
N ALA A 127 0.10 -1.46 -18.08
CA ALA A 127 -0.84 -2.12 -17.19
C ALA A 127 -0.77 -3.64 -17.39
N GLY A 128 -0.61 -4.37 -16.28
CA GLY A 128 -0.61 -5.84 -16.28
C GLY A 128 -1.99 -6.44 -16.51
N SER A 129 -3.05 -5.61 -16.50
CA SER A 129 -4.45 -6.03 -16.66
C SER A 129 -5.21 -5.06 -17.55
N ASN A 130 -6.14 -5.59 -18.35
CA ASN A 130 -7.10 -4.80 -19.15
C ASN A 130 -8.47 -4.65 -18.45
N ALA A 131 -8.62 -5.13 -17.21
CA ALA A 131 -9.88 -5.05 -16.47
C ALA A 131 -10.23 -3.59 -16.12
N PRO A 132 -11.47 -3.11 -16.37
CA PRO A 132 -11.88 -1.75 -16.01
C PRO A 132 -11.63 -1.41 -14.55
N ALA A 133 -11.81 -2.37 -13.63
CA ALA A 133 -11.55 -2.20 -12.21
C ALA A 133 -10.09 -1.83 -11.91
N PHE A 134 -9.14 -2.40 -12.64
CA PHE A 134 -7.72 -2.06 -12.50
C PHE A 134 -7.47 -0.58 -12.74
N PHE A 135 -7.97 -0.03 -13.85
CA PHE A 135 -7.78 1.39 -14.21
C PHE A 135 -8.43 2.34 -13.21
N VAL A 136 -9.59 1.96 -12.65
CA VAL A 136 -10.27 2.75 -11.62
C VAL A 136 -9.46 2.76 -10.32
N LEU A 137 -8.99 1.61 -9.86
CA LEU A 137 -8.20 1.47 -8.63
C LEU A 137 -6.84 2.18 -8.76
N GLU A 138 -6.19 2.06 -9.93
CA GLU A 138 -4.93 2.76 -10.20
C GLU A 138 -5.11 4.28 -10.19
N TYR A 139 -6.19 4.78 -10.78
CA TYR A 139 -6.51 6.21 -10.75
C TYR A 139 -6.76 6.70 -9.31
N ILE A 140 -7.48 5.93 -8.49
CA ILE A 140 -7.69 6.24 -7.07
C ILE A 140 -6.33 6.33 -6.35
N LEU A 141 -5.49 5.31 -6.49
CA LEU A 141 -4.17 5.25 -5.88
C LEU A 141 -3.31 6.45 -6.27
N LEU A 142 -3.13 6.69 -7.57
CA LEU A 142 -2.28 7.77 -8.06
C LEU A 142 -2.84 9.15 -7.71
N THR A 143 -4.17 9.31 -7.65
CA THR A 143 -4.79 10.57 -7.21
C THR A 143 -4.48 10.84 -5.74
N ILE A 144 -4.66 9.84 -4.86
CA ILE A 144 -4.39 10.00 -3.42
C ILE A 144 -2.89 10.24 -3.18
N ARG A 145 -2.00 9.54 -3.89
CA ARG A 145 -0.55 9.76 -3.77
C ARG A 145 -0.10 11.13 -4.32
N SER A 146 -0.78 11.67 -5.33
CA SER A 146 -0.47 13.00 -5.87
C SER A 146 -0.77 14.15 -4.89
N TRP A 147 -1.61 13.95 -3.88
CA TRP A 147 -1.87 14.97 -2.85
C TRP A 147 -0.64 15.30 -2.00
N ASN A 148 0.29 14.38 -1.91
CA ASN A 148 1.53 14.55 -1.16
C ASN A 148 2.75 14.78 -2.06
N SER A 149 2.72 14.42 -3.35
CA SER A 149 3.85 14.56 -4.26
C SER A 149 3.41 14.97 -5.66
N SER A 150 3.87 16.12 -6.13
CA SER A 150 3.62 16.62 -7.49
C SER A 150 4.24 15.75 -8.58
N GLU A 151 5.29 14.98 -8.25
CA GLU A 151 5.98 14.09 -9.19
C GLU A 151 5.06 12.94 -9.70
N VAL A 152 3.99 12.65 -8.97
CA VAL A 152 3.00 11.62 -9.36
C VAL A 152 1.96 12.15 -10.35
N GLU A 153 1.85 13.47 -10.51
CA GLU A 153 0.79 14.12 -11.29
C GLU A 153 0.75 13.70 -12.76
N LYS A 154 1.91 13.49 -13.39
CA LYS A 154 1.99 12.98 -14.76
C LYS A 154 1.32 11.61 -14.89
N ASN A 155 1.66 10.69 -13.97
CA ASN A 155 1.11 9.34 -13.97
C ASN A 155 -0.37 9.33 -13.61
N ARG A 156 -0.82 10.17 -12.68
CA ARG A 156 -2.23 10.38 -12.36
C ARG A 156 -3.02 10.84 -13.60
N THR A 157 -2.48 11.79 -14.35
CA THR A 157 -3.14 12.31 -15.55
C THR A 157 -3.28 11.24 -16.65
N LEU A 158 -2.26 10.40 -16.83
CA LEU A 158 -2.31 9.27 -17.77
C LEU A 158 -3.32 8.21 -17.30
N SER A 159 -3.28 7.81 -16.04
CA SER A 159 -4.22 6.85 -15.47
C SER A 159 -5.68 7.34 -15.56
N ARG A 160 -5.91 8.66 -15.38
CA ARG A 160 -7.24 9.23 -15.56
C ARG A 160 -7.78 9.03 -16.98
N LYS A 161 -6.95 9.20 -18.00
CA LYS A 161 -7.36 8.98 -19.40
C LYS A 161 -7.74 7.52 -19.66
N GLU A 162 -6.93 6.60 -19.14
CA GLU A 162 -7.17 5.16 -19.28
C GLU A 162 -8.44 4.75 -18.53
N MET A 163 -8.63 5.22 -17.29
CA MET A 163 -9.83 5.00 -16.50
C MET A 163 -11.10 5.49 -17.21
N VAL A 164 -11.09 6.70 -17.76
CA VAL A 164 -12.24 7.25 -18.51
C VAL A 164 -12.52 6.42 -19.75
N THR A 165 -11.49 5.92 -20.44
CA THR A 165 -11.65 5.05 -21.62
C THR A 165 -12.26 3.70 -21.23
N ALA A 166 -11.82 3.13 -20.10
CA ALA A 166 -12.27 1.83 -19.65
C ALA A 166 -13.66 1.86 -18.98
N CYS A 167 -14.04 2.97 -18.35
CA CYS A 167 -15.29 3.13 -17.61
C CYS A 167 -15.87 4.53 -17.81
N LEU A 168 -16.52 4.75 -18.95
CA LEU A 168 -17.06 6.05 -19.35
C LEU A 168 -18.15 6.53 -18.38
N GLY A 169 -17.98 7.74 -17.85
CA GLY A 169 -18.96 8.43 -17.01
C GLY A 169 -18.72 8.33 -15.50
N ILE A 170 -17.84 7.41 -15.03
CA ILE A 170 -17.51 7.26 -13.61
C ILE A 170 -16.77 8.48 -13.05
N GLU A 171 -16.05 9.22 -13.89
CA GLU A 171 -15.10 10.26 -13.49
C GLU A 171 -15.72 11.35 -12.60
N LYS A 172 -16.94 11.77 -12.86
CA LYS A 172 -17.59 12.86 -12.10
C LYS A 172 -17.87 12.44 -10.66
N GLU A 173 -18.41 11.24 -10.50
CA GLU A 173 -18.77 10.71 -9.17
C GLU A 173 -17.50 10.38 -8.38
N LEU A 174 -16.53 9.77 -9.03
CA LEU A 174 -15.24 9.41 -8.44
C LEU A 174 -14.43 10.64 -8.03
N ASP A 175 -14.30 11.64 -8.91
CA ASP A 175 -13.58 12.88 -8.60
C ASP A 175 -14.23 13.66 -7.44
N ALA A 176 -15.57 13.66 -7.36
CA ALA A 176 -16.30 14.27 -6.24
C ALA A 176 -16.04 13.52 -4.92
N CYS A 177 -16.04 12.19 -4.97
CA CYS A 177 -15.72 11.35 -3.82
C CYS A 177 -14.27 11.57 -3.35
N LEU A 178 -13.29 11.58 -4.25
CA LEU A 178 -11.88 11.80 -3.92
C LEU A 178 -11.65 13.19 -3.29
N LYS A 179 -12.31 14.23 -3.78
CA LYS A 179 -12.28 15.57 -3.15
C LYS A 179 -12.83 15.53 -1.72
N LYS A 180 -13.93 14.79 -1.49
CA LYS A 180 -14.51 14.62 -0.15
C LYS A 180 -13.56 13.88 0.78
N ILE A 181 -12.89 12.83 0.30
CA ILE A 181 -11.89 12.08 1.05
C ILE A 181 -10.76 13.00 1.48
N HIS A 182 -10.15 13.74 0.54
CA HIS A 182 -9.07 14.68 0.84
C HIS A 182 -9.45 15.73 1.91
N ALA A 183 -10.67 16.26 1.83
CA ALA A 183 -11.14 17.29 2.75
C ALA A 183 -11.50 16.76 4.15
N ASN A 184 -12.00 15.52 4.28
CA ASN A 184 -12.71 15.08 5.48
C ASN A 184 -12.09 13.86 6.19
N THR A 185 -11.05 13.22 5.66
CA THR A 185 -10.44 12.06 6.34
C THR A 185 -9.51 12.53 7.46
N ARG A 186 -9.90 12.30 8.72
CA ARG A 186 -9.15 12.68 9.93
C ARG A 186 -8.79 11.48 10.79
N THR A 187 -9.63 10.46 10.81
CA THR A 187 -9.53 9.27 11.67
C THR A 187 -9.52 7.99 10.85
N THR A 188 -9.11 6.87 11.46
CA THR A 188 -9.24 5.54 10.88
C THR A 188 -10.69 5.21 10.52
N GLN A 189 -11.64 5.67 11.33
CA GLN A 189 -13.07 5.50 11.03
C GLN A 189 -13.50 6.21 9.75
N ASP A 190 -13.00 7.43 9.52
CA ASP A 190 -13.27 8.15 8.27
C ASP A 190 -12.69 7.41 7.07
N ALA A 191 -11.48 6.88 7.20
CA ALA A 191 -10.83 6.09 6.13
C ALA A 191 -11.65 4.84 5.78
N ILE A 192 -12.15 4.11 6.80
CA ILE A 192 -13.06 2.97 6.60
C ILE A 192 -14.34 3.40 5.88
N ALA A 193 -15.00 4.45 6.36
CA ALA A 193 -16.24 4.94 5.75
C ALA A 193 -16.04 5.36 4.29
N HIS A 194 -14.93 6.00 3.98
CA HIS A 194 -14.58 6.41 2.62
C HIS A 194 -14.21 5.22 1.72
N ALA A 195 -13.58 4.18 2.25
CA ALA A 195 -13.32 2.94 1.52
C ALA A 195 -14.62 2.26 1.10
N LEU A 196 -15.60 2.17 2.00
CA LEU A 196 -16.94 1.63 1.71
C LEU A 196 -17.68 2.48 0.64
N LEU A 197 -17.55 3.80 0.71
CA LEU A 197 -18.14 4.69 -0.29
C LEU A 197 -17.49 4.49 -1.67
N LEU A 198 -16.16 4.40 -1.76
CA LEU A 198 -15.45 4.11 -3.01
C LEU A 198 -15.86 2.76 -3.60
N GLU A 199 -15.94 1.72 -2.75
CA GLU A 199 -16.43 0.41 -3.20
C GLU A 199 -17.84 0.50 -3.80
N SER A 200 -18.76 1.23 -3.16
CA SER A 200 -20.13 1.39 -3.66
C SER A 200 -20.18 2.05 -5.04
N ILE A 201 -19.30 3.04 -5.28
CA ILE A 201 -19.15 3.68 -6.59
C ILE A 201 -18.59 2.67 -7.62
N ILE A 202 -17.53 1.94 -7.26
CA ILE A 202 -16.92 0.95 -8.15
C ILE A 202 -17.95 -0.11 -8.56
N LYS A 203 -18.65 -0.71 -7.61
CA LYS A 203 -19.67 -1.75 -7.88
C LYS A 203 -20.85 -1.25 -8.72
N LYS A 204 -21.23 0.01 -8.57
CA LYS A 204 -22.29 0.63 -9.38
C LYS A 204 -21.91 0.74 -10.85
N TRP A 205 -20.65 1.09 -11.14
CA TRP A 205 -20.16 1.34 -12.49
C TRP A 205 -19.53 0.10 -13.13
N ILE A 206 -19.03 -0.81 -12.35
CA ILE A 206 -18.40 -2.08 -12.77
C ILE A 206 -19.10 -3.22 -12.02
N PRO A 207 -20.32 -3.59 -12.44
CA PRO A 207 -21.03 -4.69 -11.81
C PRO A 207 -20.25 -6.01 -12.02
N GLU A 208 -20.21 -6.83 -10.97
CA GLU A 208 -19.66 -8.18 -11.05
C GLU A 208 -20.41 -8.96 -12.13
N GLN A 209 -19.69 -9.53 -13.10
CA GLN A 209 -20.33 -10.42 -14.06
C GLN A 209 -20.81 -11.66 -13.29
N PRO A 210 -22.06 -12.10 -13.48
CA PRO A 210 -22.51 -13.36 -12.90
C PRO A 210 -21.62 -14.48 -13.47
N GLN A 211 -20.96 -15.21 -12.60
CA GLN A 211 -20.11 -16.35 -12.98
C GLN A 211 -20.95 -17.38 -13.74
N GLY A 212 -20.77 -17.42 -15.06
CA GLY A 212 -21.19 -18.53 -15.87
C GLY A 212 -20.24 -19.71 -15.63
N SER A 213 -20.79 -20.75 -15.03
CA SER A 213 -20.36 -22.17 -14.98
C SER A 213 -18.99 -22.54 -15.55
N THR A 214 -18.17 -23.07 -14.68
CA THR A 214 -17.27 -24.25 -14.80
C THR A 214 -16.19 -24.26 -15.87
N SER A 215 -14.97 -24.18 -15.44
CA SER A 215 -13.94 -25.13 -15.87
C SER A 215 -13.07 -25.51 -14.68
N GLN A 216 -13.06 -26.81 -14.40
CA GLN A 216 -12.16 -27.48 -13.47
C GLN A 216 -10.72 -27.21 -13.92
N MET A 217 -9.92 -26.62 -13.05
CA MET A 217 -8.47 -26.66 -13.17
C MET A 217 -7.83 -26.97 -11.82
N GLU A 218 -6.97 -27.94 -11.91
CA GLU A 218 -6.26 -28.69 -10.91
C GLU A 218 -5.65 -27.86 -9.78
N LYS A 219 -5.81 -28.38 -8.58
CA LYS A 219 -5.11 -27.97 -7.35
C LYS A 219 -3.60 -28.14 -7.56
N ARG A 220 -2.85 -27.07 -7.54
CA ARG A 220 -1.43 -27.09 -7.16
C ARG A 220 -1.32 -26.48 -5.77
N ASN A 221 -1.01 -27.36 -4.82
CA ASN A 221 -0.53 -26.99 -3.50
C ASN A 221 0.87 -26.41 -3.66
N ASP A 222 1.03 -25.13 -3.38
CA ASP A 222 2.30 -24.57 -2.98
C ASP A 222 2.12 -23.94 -1.59
N HIS A 223 2.78 -24.58 -0.62
CA HIS A 223 2.97 -24.07 0.72
C HIS A 223 3.72 -22.72 0.67
N LEU A 224 3.08 -21.68 1.14
CA LEU A 224 3.73 -20.45 1.57
C LEU A 224 3.32 -20.20 3.02
N ASP A 225 4.18 -20.65 3.93
CA ASP A 225 4.16 -20.28 5.34
C ASP A 225 4.44 -18.76 5.47
N GLY A 226 3.61 -18.08 6.26
CA GLY A 226 3.96 -16.84 6.91
C GLY A 226 3.13 -15.62 6.59
N GLU A 227 1.80 -15.68 6.71
CA GLU A 227 0.97 -14.49 6.90
C GLU A 227 -0.10 -14.77 7.96
N GLN A 228 0.21 -14.40 9.21
CA GLN A 228 -0.87 -14.09 10.14
C GLN A 228 -1.31 -12.65 9.97
N SER A 229 -1.95 -12.35 8.84
CA SER A 229 -2.88 -11.25 8.76
C SER A 229 -4.12 -11.67 9.54
N VAL A 230 -4.59 -10.80 10.46
CA VAL A 230 -5.85 -10.97 11.17
C VAL A 230 -7.00 -10.80 10.16
N ILE A 231 -7.19 -11.79 9.32
CA ILE A 231 -8.36 -11.97 8.46
C ILE A 231 -8.81 -13.40 8.68
N SER A 232 -9.97 -13.53 9.32
CA SER A 232 -10.65 -14.81 9.48
C SER A 232 -10.88 -15.45 8.12
N GLU A 233 -10.29 -16.64 7.92
CA GLU A 233 -10.64 -17.54 6.84
C GLU A 233 -12.12 -17.91 6.98
N GLU A 234 -12.96 -17.42 6.05
CA GLU A 234 -14.17 -18.07 5.60
C GLU A 234 -14.89 -17.20 4.58
N LYS A 235 -14.61 -17.47 3.31
CA LYS A 235 -15.52 -17.47 2.15
C LYS A 235 -14.69 -17.50 0.87
N GLU A 236 -14.16 -18.66 0.56
CA GLU A 236 -13.64 -18.99 -0.75
C GLU A 236 -14.82 -19.10 -1.74
N GLY A 237 -14.73 -18.39 -2.85
CA GLY A 237 -15.61 -18.66 -3.99
C GLY A 237 -15.83 -17.54 -5.00
N ALA A 238 -15.59 -16.27 -4.66
CA ALA A 238 -15.83 -15.14 -5.58
C ALA A 238 -14.62 -14.17 -5.69
N GLN A 239 -13.49 -14.52 -5.09
CA GLN A 239 -12.37 -13.60 -4.85
C GLN A 239 -11.28 -13.65 -5.94
N ASP A 240 -11.14 -14.74 -6.67
CA ASP A 240 -9.97 -14.99 -7.53
C ASP A 240 -9.93 -14.15 -8.82
N ALA A 241 -11.08 -13.65 -9.30
CA ALA A 241 -11.14 -12.84 -10.51
C ALA A 241 -10.58 -11.40 -10.35
N TYR A 242 -10.43 -10.92 -9.11
CA TYR A 242 -9.90 -9.58 -8.81
C TYR A 242 -8.41 -9.58 -8.44
N GLU A 243 -7.81 -10.73 -8.15
CA GLU A 243 -6.44 -10.80 -7.63
C GLU A 243 -5.39 -10.18 -8.56
N ASP A 244 -5.49 -10.42 -9.86
CA ASP A 244 -4.60 -9.85 -10.88
C ASP A 244 -4.95 -8.40 -11.26
N SER A 245 -6.04 -7.85 -10.72
CA SER A 245 -6.59 -6.54 -11.09
C SER A 245 -6.23 -5.41 -10.13
N PHE A 246 -5.62 -5.71 -8.96
CA PHE A 246 -5.28 -4.63 -8.03
C PHE A 246 -3.97 -3.94 -8.40
N PRO A 247 -3.96 -2.60 -8.51
CA PRO A 247 -2.71 -1.86 -8.51
C PRO A 247 -2.01 -2.13 -7.18
N LYS A 248 -0.73 -2.47 -7.26
CA LYS A 248 0.04 -2.84 -6.09
C LYS A 248 0.08 -1.66 -5.10
N THR A 249 -0.34 -1.89 -3.87
CA THR A 249 -0.15 -0.94 -2.76
C THR A 249 1.33 -0.69 -2.50
N MET A 250 1.66 0.34 -1.71
CA MET A 250 3.06 0.66 -1.40
C MET A 250 3.80 -0.56 -0.86
N GLY A 251 3.23 -1.30 0.08
CA GLY A 251 3.81 -2.53 0.63
C GLY A 251 4.01 -3.63 -0.43
N ALA A 252 3.03 -3.83 -1.32
CA ALA A 252 3.10 -4.88 -2.35
C ALA A 252 4.13 -4.57 -3.45
N VAL A 253 4.20 -3.31 -3.93
CA VAL A 253 5.21 -2.90 -4.94
C VAL A 253 6.62 -3.04 -4.39
N LEU A 254 6.78 -2.80 -3.10
CA LEU A 254 8.09 -2.93 -2.48
C LEU A 254 8.50 -4.40 -2.32
N ARG A 255 7.58 -5.22 -1.85
CA ARG A 255 7.79 -6.67 -1.72
C ARG A 255 8.39 -7.23 -3.02
N GLU A 256 7.76 -6.91 -4.14
CA GLU A 256 8.21 -7.36 -5.47
C GLU A 256 9.59 -6.80 -5.86
N LYS A 257 9.85 -5.52 -5.60
CA LYS A 257 11.14 -4.92 -5.97
C LYS A 257 12.29 -5.41 -5.09
N LEU A 258 12.04 -5.70 -3.83
CA LEU A 258 13.05 -6.28 -2.93
C LEU A 258 13.33 -7.75 -3.25
N SER A 259 12.30 -8.56 -3.58
CA SER A 259 12.51 -9.94 -4.01
C SER A 259 13.22 -10.04 -5.35
N ALA A 260 12.85 -9.26 -6.36
CA ALA A 260 13.51 -9.24 -7.65
C ALA A 260 15.01 -8.87 -7.58
N GLN A 261 15.39 -8.01 -6.63
CA GLN A 261 16.81 -7.69 -6.43
C GLN A 261 17.56 -8.76 -5.65
N ALA A 262 16.89 -9.48 -4.74
CA ALA A 262 17.50 -10.63 -4.07
C ALA A 262 17.81 -11.77 -5.06
N GLU A 263 16.89 -12.04 -5.99
CA GLU A 263 17.05 -13.07 -7.04
C GLU A 263 18.10 -12.70 -8.11
N GLY A 264 18.19 -11.41 -8.49
CA GLY A 264 19.18 -10.94 -9.48
C GLY A 264 20.63 -10.97 -9.01
N MET A 265 20.87 -11.09 -7.70
CA MET A 265 22.23 -11.16 -7.12
C MET A 265 22.70 -12.59 -6.87
N ASP A 266 21.82 -13.58 -6.87
CA ASP A 266 22.20 -15.00 -6.76
C ASP A 266 22.60 -15.61 -8.13
N SER A 267 22.39 -14.89 -9.24
CA SER A 267 22.76 -15.34 -10.59
C SER A 267 24.14 -14.86 -11.07
N GLU A 268 24.91 -14.12 -10.27
CA GLU A 268 26.25 -13.61 -10.61
C GLU A 268 27.37 -14.24 -9.75
N HIS A 269 27.15 -15.45 -9.20
CA HIS A 269 28.23 -16.21 -8.54
C HIS A 269 28.38 -17.60 -9.15
#